data_d01cadae6d58c634e053ebed73ce17dc
#
_entry.id   d01cadae6d58c634e053ebed73ce17dc
#
_cell.length_a   1.000
_cell.length_b   1.000
_cell.length_c   1.000
_cell.angle_alpha   90.00
_cell.angle_beta   90.00
_cell.angle_gamma   90.00
#
_symmetry.space_group_name_H-M   'P 1'
#
loop_
_entity.id
_entity.type
_entity.pdbx_description
1 polymer ?
#
loop_
_entity_poly.entity_id
_entity_poly.type
_entity_poly.pdbx_seq_one_letter_code
_entity_poly.pdbx_strand_id
1 'polypeptide(L)'
;MTVGANCCQPWAHSLPHSEKIIRSAIAEAICHTVRKISGPDAEVYDNEFKIALRVGTRPYKYNLAAGQVYYDYHFMRQTDTGQWAEKHGYGGASVLWGAGMTPDTIPWTLCGVPYYDSAIIYYAVGN
;
A
#
# COMPACT_ATOMS: atom_id res chain seq x y z
N MET A 1 10.12 -20.85 6.37
CA MET A 1 10.24 -19.38 6.41
C MET A 1 9.52 -18.84 7.63
N THR A 2 10.15 -17.98 8.36
CA THR A 2 9.54 -17.40 9.55
C THR A 2 8.51 -16.33 9.19
N VAL A 3 7.63 -16.04 10.14
CA VAL A 3 6.64 -14.96 9.95
C VAL A 3 7.34 -13.62 9.71
N GLY A 4 8.41 -13.36 10.46
CA GLY A 4 9.19 -12.14 10.27
C GLY A 4 9.79 -12.03 8.88
N ALA A 5 10.30 -13.13 8.36
CA ALA A 5 10.82 -13.15 7.00
C ALA A 5 9.71 -12.87 5.97
N ASN A 6 8.52 -13.42 6.19
CA ASN A 6 7.41 -13.16 5.30
C ASN A 6 6.99 -11.69 5.35
N CYS A 7 6.94 -11.12 6.53
CA CYS A 7 6.58 -9.72 6.70
C CYS A 7 7.60 -8.80 6.04
N CYS A 8 8.87 -9.10 6.21
CA CYS A 8 9.95 -8.23 5.73
C CYS A 8 10.50 -8.65 4.39
N GLN A 9 9.96 -9.71 3.81
CA GLN A 9 10.44 -10.20 2.52
C GLN A 9 9.92 -9.34 1.40
N PRO A 10 10.80 -8.76 0.61
CA PRO A 10 10.35 -7.92 -0.48
C PRO A 10 10.01 -8.75 -1.70
N TRP A 11 8.85 -9.35 -1.70
CA TRP A 11 8.38 -10.00 -2.91
C TRP A 11 8.28 -9.01 -4.09
N ALA A 12 8.37 -7.75 -3.78
CA ALA A 12 8.27 -6.67 -4.76
C ALA A 12 9.59 -5.91 -4.93
N HIS A 13 10.70 -6.50 -4.60
CA HIS A 13 11.98 -5.80 -4.57
C HIS A 13 12.44 -5.23 -5.92
N SER A 14 11.91 -5.71 -7.01
CA SER A 14 12.22 -5.20 -8.35
C SER A 14 11.10 -4.34 -8.92
N LEU A 15 10.11 -3.97 -8.13
CA LEU A 15 8.98 -3.22 -8.62
C LEU A 15 9.37 -1.80 -9.00
N PRO A 16 8.71 -1.28 -10.01
CA PRO A 16 8.89 0.11 -10.40
C PRO A 16 8.37 1.06 -9.33
N HIS A 17 8.95 2.23 -9.27
CA HIS A 17 8.54 3.27 -8.33
C HIS A 17 7.64 4.31 -8.99
N SER A 18 7.39 4.18 -10.26
CA SER A 18 6.55 5.09 -11.00
C SER A 18 5.08 4.87 -10.63
N GLU A 19 4.40 5.93 -10.23
CA GLU A 19 2.97 5.90 -9.97
C GLU A 19 2.19 5.29 -11.13
N LYS A 20 2.54 5.67 -12.35
CA LYS A 20 1.85 5.20 -13.55
C LYS A 20 1.95 3.68 -13.69
N ILE A 21 3.12 3.13 -13.46
CA ILE A 21 3.34 1.69 -13.61
C ILE A 21 2.63 0.93 -12.49
N ILE A 22 2.73 1.43 -11.26
CA ILE A 22 2.04 0.81 -10.12
C ILE A 22 0.53 0.85 -10.32
N ARG A 23 0.00 1.96 -10.79
CA ARG A 23 -1.42 2.11 -11.10
C ARG A 23 -1.89 1.11 -12.15
N SER A 24 -1.08 0.90 -13.19
CA SER A 24 -1.39 -0.10 -14.22
C SER A 24 -1.34 -1.50 -13.67
N ALA A 25 -0.40 -1.80 -12.78
CA ALA A 25 -0.29 -3.10 -12.14
C ALA A 25 -1.51 -3.40 -11.25
N ILE A 26 -2.03 -2.40 -10.53
CA ILE A 26 -3.25 -2.56 -9.74
C ILE A 26 -4.42 -2.91 -10.65
N ALA A 27 -4.62 -2.15 -11.71
CA ALA A 27 -5.73 -2.37 -12.63
C ALA A 27 -5.65 -3.75 -13.28
N GLU A 28 -4.47 -4.18 -13.68
CA GLU A 28 -4.25 -5.48 -14.28
C GLU A 28 -4.50 -6.62 -13.29
N ALA A 29 -3.97 -6.49 -12.08
CA ALA A 29 -4.06 -7.54 -11.07
C ALA A 29 -5.49 -7.84 -10.62
N ILE A 30 -6.36 -6.83 -10.60
CA ILE A 30 -7.73 -6.96 -10.11
C ILE A 30 -8.78 -6.82 -11.21
N CYS A 31 -8.36 -6.60 -12.44
CA CYS A 31 -9.27 -6.46 -13.60
C CYS A 31 -10.33 -5.38 -13.40
N HIS A 32 -9.97 -4.28 -12.75
CA HIS A 32 -10.87 -3.18 -12.45
C HIS A 32 -10.39 -1.88 -13.08
N THR A 33 -11.27 -0.89 -13.09
CA THR A 33 -10.88 0.47 -13.47
C THR A 33 -10.20 1.17 -12.29
N VAL A 34 -9.20 1.99 -12.58
CA VAL A 34 -8.47 2.74 -11.56
C VAL A 34 -8.37 4.18 -12.02
N ARG A 35 -8.82 5.10 -11.18
CA ARG A 35 -8.66 6.53 -11.44
C ARG A 35 -8.11 7.24 -10.21
N LYS A 36 -7.29 8.24 -10.44
CA LYS A 36 -6.73 9.05 -9.34
C LYS A 36 -7.80 9.97 -8.78
N ILE A 37 -7.85 10.10 -7.46
CA ILE A 37 -8.76 10.99 -6.76
C ILE A 37 -7.97 11.94 -5.86
N SER A 38 -8.62 13.00 -5.38
CA SER A 38 -7.94 14.08 -4.66
C SER A 38 -7.53 13.73 -3.24
N GLY A 39 -8.17 12.76 -2.61
CA GLY A 39 -7.87 12.43 -1.22
C GLY A 39 -8.85 11.44 -0.64
N PRO A 40 -8.74 11.17 0.68
CA PRO A 40 -9.56 10.16 1.33
C PRO A 40 -11.05 10.52 1.40
N ASP A 41 -11.38 11.80 1.30
CA ASP A 41 -12.77 12.28 1.38
C ASP A 41 -13.39 12.56 0.01
N ALA A 42 -12.67 12.25 -1.08
CA ALA A 42 -13.21 12.45 -2.42
C ALA A 42 -14.42 11.57 -2.65
N GLU A 43 -15.40 12.08 -3.38
CA GLU A 43 -16.57 11.29 -3.76
C GLU A 43 -16.19 10.23 -4.79
N VAL A 44 -16.77 9.05 -4.64
CA VAL A 44 -16.60 7.94 -5.56
C VAL A 44 -17.96 7.37 -5.93
N TYR A 45 -18.02 6.64 -7.03
CA TYR A 45 -19.26 5.97 -7.47
C TYR A 45 -19.56 4.76 -6.60
N ASP A 46 -20.82 4.32 -6.60
CA ASP A 46 -21.26 3.20 -5.75
C ASP A 46 -20.51 1.90 -6.00
N ASN A 47 -20.03 1.69 -7.23
CA ASN A 47 -19.26 0.50 -7.58
C ASN A 47 -17.75 0.67 -7.33
N GLU A 48 -17.35 1.76 -6.72
CA GLU A 48 -15.94 2.05 -6.46
C GLU A 48 -15.62 1.97 -4.98
N PHE A 49 -14.39 1.59 -4.69
CA PHE A 49 -13.81 1.73 -3.36
C PHE A 49 -12.50 2.51 -3.46
N LYS A 50 -12.05 3.02 -2.32
CA LYS A 50 -10.83 3.83 -2.28
C LYS A 50 -9.64 2.99 -1.88
N ILE A 51 -8.50 3.26 -2.50
CA ILE A 51 -7.22 2.78 -2.03
C ILE A 51 -6.26 3.95 -1.87
N ALA A 52 -5.33 3.80 -0.94
CA ALA A 52 -4.23 4.72 -0.74
C ALA A 52 -2.93 3.98 -1.05
N LEU A 53 -2.06 4.61 -1.82
CA LEU A 53 -0.78 4.04 -2.21
C LEU A 53 0.34 4.93 -1.71
N ARG A 54 1.37 4.32 -1.21
CA ARG A 54 2.59 5.02 -0.83
C ARG A 54 3.79 4.15 -1.14
N VAL A 55 4.88 4.77 -1.53
CA VAL A 55 6.12 4.06 -1.85
C VAL A 55 7.23 4.54 -0.92
N GLY A 56 8.24 3.71 -0.75
CA GLY A 56 9.48 4.12 -0.11
C GLY A 56 10.34 4.85 -1.13
N THR A 57 10.85 6.02 -0.77
CA THR A 57 11.70 6.82 -1.66
C THR A 57 13.19 6.58 -1.42
N ARG A 58 13.52 5.72 -0.47
CA ARG A 58 14.89 5.30 -0.17
C ARG A 58 14.96 3.78 -0.11
N PRO A 59 16.15 3.19 -0.29
CA PRO A 59 16.27 1.73 -0.20
C PRO A 59 15.93 1.22 1.20
N TYR A 60 15.18 0.14 1.27
CA TYR A 60 14.99 -0.59 2.51
C TYR A 60 16.18 -1.52 2.71
N LYS A 61 16.80 -1.44 3.89
CA LYS A 61 18.06 -2.15 4.16
C LYS A 61 17.99 -3.14 5.31
N TYR A 62 16.82 -3.28 5.94
CA TYR A 62 16.68 -4.16 7.09
C TYR A 62 16.46 -5.60 6.64
N ASN A 63 17.06 -6.55 7.36
CA ASN A 63 16.86 -7.98 7.13
C ASN A 63 17.23 -8.45 5.72
N LEU A 64 18.24 -7.82 5.12
CA LEU A 64 18.74 -8.16 3.81
C LEU A 64 20.13 -8.77 3.90
N ALA A 65 20.47 -9.61 2.93
CA ALA A 65 21.83 -10.06 2.76
C ALA A 65 22.74 -8.88 2.41
N ALA A 66 24.02 -9.02 2.74
CA ALA A 66 24.99 -7.95 2.48
C ALA A 66 24.98 -7.56 0.99
N GLY A 67 24.94 -6.26 0.75
CA GLY A 67 24.90 -5.71 -0.60
C GLY A 67 23.55 -5.67 -1.28
N GLN A 68 22.52 -6.22 -0.65
CA GLN A 68 21.17 -6.15 -1.18
C GLN A 68 20.48 -4.86 -0.76
N VAL A 69 19.75 -4.28 -1.69
CA VAL A 69 18.86 -3.15 -1.45
C VAL A 69 17.58 -3.35 -2.26
N TYR A 70 16.47 -2.84 -1.78
CA TYR A 70 15.25 -2.85 -2.56
C TYR A 70 14.35 -1.69 -2.17
N TYR A 71 13.38 -1.46 -3.02
CA TYR A 71 12.31 -0.49 -2.80
C TYR A 71 10.98 -1.23 -2.79
N ASP A 72 10.02 -0.71 -2.05
CA ASP A 72 8.72 -1.35 -1.91
C ASP A 72 7.62 -0.30 -1.96
N TYR A 73 6.40 -0.76 -2.17
CA TYR A 73 5.19 0.04 -2.09
C TYR A 73 4.17 -0.68 -1.23
N HIS A 74 3.18 0.07 -0.75
CA HIS A 74 2.16 -0.47 0.14
C HIS A 74 0.83 0.20 -0.11
N PHE A 75 -0.25 -0.55 0.09
CA PHE A 75 -1.62 -0.08 -0.07
C PHE A 75 -2.38 -0.15 1.22
N MET A 76 -3.32 0.78 1.37
CA MET A 76 -4.43 0.67 2.29
C MET A 76 -5.73 0.73 1.49
N ARG A 77 -6.75 0.05 1.98
CA ARG A 77 -8.07 0.02 1.35
C ARG A 77 -9.12 0.52 2.32
N GLN A 78 -10.04 1.35 1.84
CA GLN A 78 -11.21 1.71 2.61
C GLN A 78 -12.28 0.61 2.50
N THR A 79 -12.81 0.20 3.63
CA THR A 79 -13.88 -0.81 3.71
C THR A 79 -15.25 -0.15 3.57
N ASP A 80 -16.30 -0.96 3.49
CA ASP A 80 -17.68 -0.48 3.40
C ASP A 80 -18.11 0.34 4.61
N THR A 81 -17.46 0.15 5.75
CA THR A 81 -17.75 0.92 6.96
C THR A 81 -17.07 2.29 6.99
N GLY A 82 -16.26 2.59 5.98
CA GLY A 82 -15.47 3.81 5.94
C GLY A 82 -14.14 3.72 6.67
N GLN A 83 -13.87 2.62 7.36
CA GLN A 83 -12.59 2.38 8.01
C GLN A 83 -11.55 1.95 7.00
N TRP A 84 -10.30 2.20 7.30
CA TRP A 84 -9.19 1.80 6.45
C TRP A 84 -8.57 0.51 6.96
N ALA A 85 -8.15 -0.33 6.04
CA ALA A 85 -7.56 -1.62 6.34
C ALA A 85 -6.29 -1.81 5.52
N GLU A 86 -5.38 -2.60 6.07
CA GLU A 86 -4.15 -2.95 5.39
C GLU A 86 -3.74 -4.37 5.71
N LYS A 87 -2.90 -4.94 4.87
CA LYS A 87 -2.28 -6.24 5.10
C LYS A 87 -0.79 -6.10 4.87
N HIS A 88 -0.02 -6.37 5.92
CA HIS A 88 1.42 -6.25 5.87
C HIS A 88 2.04 -7.48 5.22
N GLY A 89 2.71 -7.26 4.10
CA GLY A 89 3.51 -8.27 3.46
C GLY A 89 2.76 -9.52 3.02
N TYR A 90 3.51 -10.44 2.50
CA TYR A 90 3.02 -11.75 2.10
C TYR A 90 2.85 -12.62 3.35
N GLY A 91 1.65 -13.02 3.63
CA GLY A 91 1.35 -13.80 4.83
C GLY A 91 1.23 -12.98 6.12
N GLY A 92 1.33 -11.67 6.04
CA GLY A 92 1.17 -10.80 7.19
C GLY A 92 -0.27 -10.69 7.66
N ALA A 93 -0.45 -10.21 8.88
CA ALA A 93 -1.76 -10.00 9.46
C ALA A 93 -2.48 -8.81 8.81
N SER A 94 -3.80 -8.91 8.72
CA SER A 94 -4.63 -7.78 8.33
C SER A 94 -4.90 -6.90 9.54
N VAL A 95 -4.94 -5.59 9.32
CA VAL A 95 -5.24 -4.60 10.35
C VAL A 95 -6.42 -3.77 9.88
N LEU A 96 -7.43 -3.64 10.72
CA LEU A 96 -8.54 -2.72 10.52
C LEU A 96 -8.34 -1.54 11.47
N TRP A 97 -8.11 -0.37 10.92
CA TRP A 97 -7.88 0.83 11.71
C TRP A 97 -9.19 1.42 12.23
N GLY A 98 -9.12 2.06 13.39
CA GLY A 98 -10.30 2.60 14.04
C GLY A 98 -11.02 3.68 13.23
N ALA A 99 -12.29 3.89 13.56
CA ALA A 99 -13.10 4.93 12.93
C ALA A 99 -12.43 6.30 13.09
N GLY A 100 -12.47 7.08 12.02
CA GLY A 100 -11.86 8.40 12.01
C GLY A 100 -10.38 8.43 11.65
N MET A 101 -9.71 7.28 11.63
CA MET A 101 -8.33 7.21 11.16
C MET A 101 -8.30 7.13 9.63
N THR A 102 -7.42 7.89 9.03
CA THR A 102 -7.22 7.91 7.57
C THR A 102 -5.78 7.60 7.24
N PRO A 103 -5.45 7.32 5.99
CA PRO A 103 -4.06 7.12 5.61
C PRO A 103 -3.13 8.28 5.95
N ASP A 104 -3.67 9.49 6.09
CA ASP A 104 -2.86 10.65 6.51
C ASP A 104 -2.45 10.57 7.98
N THR A 105 -3.17 9.84 8.80
CA THR A 105 -2.91 9.70 10.24
C THR A 105 -2.41 8.32 10.64
N ILE A 106 -2.64 7.32 9.81
CA ILE A 106 -2.19 5.94 10.07
C ILE A 106 -0.68 5.86 9.83
N PRO A 107 0.07 5.16 10.72
CA PRO A 107 1.50 4.95 10.47
C PRO A 107 1.73 4.04 9.26
N TRP A 108 2.69 4.40 8.42
CA TRP A 108 3.08 3.62 7.26
C TRP A 108 4.40 2.91 7.54
N THR A 109 4.32 1.65 7.94
CA THR A 109 5.50 0.89 8.36
C THR A 109 5.71 -0.35 7.50
N LEU A 110 6.96 -0.76 7.40
CA LEU A 110 7.36 -2.05 6.83
C LEU A 110 8.07 -2.83 7.95
N CYS A 111 7.44 -3.92 8.38
CA CYS A 111 7.94 -4.72 9.51
C CYS A 111 8.16 -3.90 10.78
N GLY A 112 7.23 -2.99 11.07
CA GLY A 112 7.28 -2.14 12.25
C GLY A 112 8.23 -0.95 12.15
N VAL A 113 8.88 -0.75 11.02
CA VAL A 113 9.81 0.36 10.79
C VAL A 113 9.17 1.36 9.84
N PRO A 114 9.14 2.67 10.17
CA PRO A 114 8.68 3.68 9.22
C PRO A 114 9.51 3.63 7.95
N TYR A 115 8.85 3.41 6.83
CA TYR A 115 9.56 3.26 5.56
C TYR A 115 8.88 3.96 4.40
N TYR A 116 7.57 3.77 4.20
CA TYR A 116 6.84 4.36 3.07
C TYR A 116 6.68 5.85 3.32
N ASP A 117 7.41 6.66 2.57
CA ASP A 117 7.59 8.08 2.85
C ASP A 117 7.27 9.02 1.69
N SER A 118 6.80 8.49 0.56
CA SER A 118 6.33 9.34 -0.53
C SER A 118 5.04 10.06 -0.14
N ALA A 119 4.61 11.02 -0.95
CA ALA A 119 3.26 11.54 -0.84
C ALA A 119 2.26 10.37 -0.99
N ILE A 120 1.14 10.46 -0.30
CA ILE A 120 0.07 9.47 -0.40
C ILE A 120 -0.74 9.76 -1.65
N ILE A 121 -0.97 8.74 -2.46
CA ILE A 121 -1.75 8.85 -3.68
C ILE A 121 -3.02 8.05 -3.48
N TYR A 122 -4.15 8.66 -3.76
CA TYR A 122 -5.46 8.04 -3.58
C TYR A 122 -6.06 7.67 -4.93
N TYR A 123 -6.68 6.50 -4.98
CA TYR A 123 -7.36 6.01 -6.17
C TYR A 123 -8.76 5.54 -5.83
N ALA A 124 -9.66 5.69 -6.79
CA ALA A 124 -10.95 5.00 -6.79
C ALA A 124 -10.82 3.79 -7.72
N VAL A 125 -11.18 2.64 -7.21
CA VAL A 125 -11.09 1.37 -7.94
C VAL A 125 -12.51 0.86 -8.14
N GLY A 126 -12.90 0.70 -9.39
CA GLY A 126 -14.25 0.29 -9.75
C GLY A 126 -14.31 -1.11 -10.31
N ASN A 127 -15.46 -1.73 -10.15
CA ASN A 127 -15.74 -3.02 -10.73
C ASN A 127 -16.08 -2.90 -12.22
#